data_40f5338e0e74709c93d10a4dd88e7d40
#
_entry.id   40f5338e0e74709c93d10a4dd88e7d40
#
_cell.length_a   1.000
_cell.length_b   1.000
_cell.length_c   1.000
_cell.angle_alpha   90.00
_cell.angle_beta   90.00
_cell.angle_gamma   90.00
#
_symmetry.space_group_name_H-M   'P 1'
#
loop_
_entity.id
_entity.type
_entity.pdbx_description
1 polymer ?
#
loop_
_entity_poly.entity_id
_entity_poly.type
_entity_poly.pdbx_seq_one_letter_code
_entity_poly.pdbx_strand_id
1 'polypeptide(L)'
;MASGILSAKVQELDQEMMRLHDRIQGRDYEDIETVRRTIADLEKELQGKRKELEEKLGHSKAKSVAKIMVFYREMTQEITKLQEERKREVEKNGDSVLAAEKKALWAEYGLDFAMQVANSALLAALKAVDAQLTLEEKNW
;
A
#
# COMPACT_ATOMS: atom_id res chain seq x y z
N MET A 1 20.27 -8.72 13.05
CA MET A 1 20.15 -9.71 11.96
C MET A 1 19.05 -9.29 10.99
N ALA A 2 19.33 -9.37 9.70
CA ALA A 2 18.37 -8.99 8.65
C ALA A 2 17.06 -9.78 8.74
N SER A 3 17.10 -11.07 9.08
CA SER A 3 15.92 -11.92 9.22
C SER A 3 14.97 -11.44 10.32
N GLY A 4 15.50 -10.92 11.43
CA GLY A 4 14.68 -10.35 12.51
C GLY A 4 13.95 -9.08 12.09
N ILE A 5 14.62 -8.21 11.34
CA ILE A 5 14.02 -6.98 10.78
C ILE A 5 12.93 -7.33 9.77
N LEU A 6 13.19 -8.28 8.88
CA LEU A 6 12.23 -8.70 7.86
C LEU A 6 11.00 -9.34 8.48
N SER A 7 11.17 -10.18 9.50
CA SER A 7 10.07 -10.78 10.26
C SER A 7 9.19 -9.71 10.90
N ALA A 8 9.81 -8.70 11.52
CA ALA A 8 9.09 -7.57 12.13
C ALA A 8 8.30 -6.78 11.07
N LYS A 9 8.88 -6.56 9.88
CA LYS A 9 8.21 -5.86 8.78
C LYS A 9 7.02 -6.64 8.24
N VAL A 10 7.12 -7.95 8.12
CA VAL A 10 6.01 -8.80 7.69
C VAL A 10 4.89 -8.74 8.73
N GLN A 11 5.22 -8.75 10.02
CA GLN A 11 4.25 -8.61 11.09
C GLN A 11 3.55 -7.25 11.05
N GLU A 12 4.29 -6.17 10.79
CA GLU A 12 3.69 -4.83 10.60
C GLU A 12 2.69 -4.83 9.45
N LEU A 13 3.04 -5.48 8.33
CA LEU A 13 2.15 -5.59 7.17
C LEU A 13 0.86 -6.34 7.54
N ASP A 14 0.97 -7.46 8.23
CA ASP A 14 -0.21 -8.23 8.68
C ASP A 14 -1.10 -7.40 9.60
N GLN A 15 -0.52 -6.71 10.57
CA GLN A 15 -1.25 -5.86 11.50
C GLN A 15 -1.94 -4.70 10.78
N GLU A 16 -1.26 -4.08 9.83
CA GLU A 16 -1.83 -3.00 9.02
C GLU A 16 -3.02 -3.48 8.19
N MET A 17 -2.88 -4.65 7.55
CA MET A 17 -3.96 -5.24 6.77
C MET A 17 -5.16 -5.59 7.64
N MET A 18 -4.95 -6.15 8.83
CA MET A 18 -6.02 -6.46 9.77
C MET A 18 -6.72 -5.19 10.26
N ARG A 19 -5.97 -4.15 10.55
CA ARG A 19 -6.51 -2.87 10.99
C ARG A 19 -7.41 -2.24 9.94
N LEU A 20 -6.98 -2.26 8.67
CA LEU A 20 -7.77 -1.75 7.55
C LEU A 20 -8.98 -2.63 7.29
N HIS A 21 -8.81 -3.93 7.38
CA HIS A 21 -9.88 -4.91 7.24
C HIS A 21 -11.00 -4.68 8.26
N ASP A 22 -10.63 -4.48 9.53
CA ASP A 22 -11.59 -4.20 10.59
C ASP A 22 -12.36 -2.90 10.35
N ARG A 23 -11.69 -1.89 9.81
CA ARG A 23 -12.36 -0.62 9.44
C ARG A 23 -13.38 -0.81 8.34
N ILE A 24 -13.11 -1.72 7.40
CA ILE A 24 -14.02 -1.96 6.27
C ILE A 24 -15.16 -2.88 6.67
N GLN A 25 -14.91 -3.96 7.40
CA GLN A 25 -15.92 -4.96 7.75
C GLN A 25 -16.67 -4.65 9.04
N GLY A 26 -16.02 -4.08 10.02
CA GLY A 26 -16.58 -3.83 11.34
C GLY A 26 -17.54 -2.66 11.39
N ARG A 27 -17.86 -2.08 10.26
CA ARG A 27 -18.66 -0.86 10.21
C ARG A 27 -20.06 -1.11 9.72
N ASP A 28 -20.91 -0.28 10.26
CA ASP A 28 -22.28 -0.18 9.90
C ASP A 28 -22.38 0.61 8.59
N TYR A 29 -22.48 -0.11 7.48
CA TYR A 29 -22.59 0.51 6.15
C TYR A 29 -23.92 1.23 5.92
N GLU A 30 -24.84 1.16 6.90
CA GLU A 30 -26.11 1.84 6.82
C GLU A 30 -25.98 3.35 7.10
N ASP A 31 -24.93 3.76 7.82
CA ASP A 31 -24.68 5.16 8.16
C ASP A 31 -23.62 5.77 7.23
N ILE A 32 -24.08 6.54 6.25
CA ILE A 32 -23.21 7.20 5.28
C ILE A 32 -22.26 8.23 5.94
N GLU A 33 -22.70 8.90 7.00
CA GLU A 33 -21.86 9.89 7.70
C GLU A 33 -20.66 9.21 8.37
N THR A 34 -20.88 8.05 8.99
CA THR A 34 -19.81 7.27 9.61
C THR A 34 -18.82 6.80 8.56
N VAL A 35 -19.30 6.32 7.41
CA VAL A 35 -18.42 5.89 6.29
C VAL A 35 -17.58 7.07 5.78
N ARG A 36 -18.20 8.22 5.56
CA ARG A 36 -17.50 9.42 5.07
C ARG A 36 -16.46 9.92 6.05
N ARG A 37 -16.75 9.85 7.34
CA ARG A 37 -15.79 10.23 8.40
C ARG A 37 -14.60 9.27 8.41
N THR A 38 -14.87 7.97 8.30
CA THR A 38 -13.83 6.95 8.22
C THR A 38 -12.93 7.17 7.00
N ILE A 39 -13.50 7.50 5.85
CA ILE A 39 -12.74 7.83 4.63
C ILE A 39 -11.82 9.03 4.87
N ALA A 40 -12.35 10.11 5.43
CA ALA A 40 -11.58 11.32 5.68
C ALA A 40 -10.41 11.05 6.65
N ASP A 41 -10.66 10.31 7.72
CA ASP A 41 -9.64 9.92 8.70
C ASP A 41 -8.55 9.05 8.06
N LEU A 42 -8.95 8.08 7.24
CA LEU A 42 -8.01 7.19 6.56
C LEU A 42 -7.16 7.94 5.53
N GLU A 43 -7.75 8.84 4.74
CA GLU A 43 -7.01 9.66 3.78
C GLU A 43 -5.91 10.48 4.47
N LYS A 44 -6.25 11.10 5.60
CA LYS A 44 -5.28 11.88 6.39
C LYS A 44 -4.16 11.00 6.95
N GLU A 45 -4.51 9.85 7.47
CA GLU A 45 -3.57 8.88 8.02
C GLU A 45 -2.61 8.36 6.94
N LEU A 46 -3.12 8.04 5.76
CA LEU A 46 -2.30 7.55 4.64
C LEU A 46 -1.36 8.62 4.10
N GLN A 47 -1.76 9.89 4.11
CA GLN A 47 -0.87 10.99 3.77
C GLN A 47 0.31 11.09 4.74
N GLY A 48 0.04 10.95 6.03
CA GLY A 48 1.08 10.93 7.07
C GLY A 48 2.07 9.80 6.85
N LYS A 49 1.57 8.60 6.60
CA LYS A 49 2.41 7.42 6.33
C LYS A 49 3.24 7.57 5.06
N ARG A 50 2.70 8.19 4.03
CA ARG A 50 3.43 8.50 2.80
C ARG A 50 4.62 9.41 3.08
N LYS A 51 4.41 10.47 3.85
CA LYS A 51 5.48 11.39 4.22
C LYS A 51 6.56 10.70 5.04
N GLU A 52 6.19 9.87 6.00
CA GLU A 52 7.13 9.09 6.81
C GLU A 52 7.99 8.18 5.94
N LEU A 53 7.39 7.50 4.99
CA LEU A 53 8.12 6.61 4.08
C LEU A 53 9.08 7.40 3.17
N GLU A 54 8.65 8.54 2.62
CA GLU A 54 9.48 9.41 1.79
C GLU A 54 10.70 9.91 2.58
N GLU A 55 10.50 10.34 3.82
CA GLU A 55 11.59 10.78 4.70
C GLU A 55 12.56 9.65 4.98
N LYS A 56 12.05 8.47 5.32
CA LYS A 56 12.86 7.27 5.59
C LYS A 56 13.72 6.89 4.38
N LEU A 57 13.14 6.89 3.18
CA LEU A 57 13.87 6.57 1.94
C LEU A 57 14.90 7.65 1.62
N GLY A 58 14.57 8.91 1.88
CA GLY A 58 15.47 10.05 1.64
C GLY A 58 16.71 10.06 2.52
N HIS A 59 16.65 9.44 3.70
CA HIS A 59 17.78 9.36 4.63
C HIS A 59 18.72 8.18 4.37
N SER A 60 18.35 7.27 3.48
CA SER A 60 19.21 6.12 3.17
C SER A 60 20.37 6.54 2.27
N LYS A 61 21.57 6.09 2.64
CA LYS A 61 22.80 6.33 1.86
C LYS A 61 23.04 5.25 0.79
N ALA A 62 22.28 4.17 0.81
CA ALA A 62 22.42 3.09 -0.16
C ALA A 62 21.87 3.48 -1.52
N LYS A 63 22.65 3.28 -2.59
CA LYS A 63 22.23 3.59 -3.96
C LYS A 63 20.98 2.81 -4.38
N SER A 64 20.86 1.56 -3.93
CA SER A 64 19.69 0.72 -4.22
C SER A 64 18.41 1.31 -3.63
N VAL A 65 18.49 1.91 -2.44
CA VAL A 65 17.36 2.55 -1.79
C VAL A 65 16.98 3.85 -2.52
N ALA A 66 17.96 4.60 -3.03
CA ALA A 66 17.70 5.78 -3.85
C ALA A 66 16.89 5.42 -5.11
N LYS A 67 17.20 4.28 -5.75
CA LYS A 67 16.43 3.77 -6.89
C LYS A 67 15.02 3.39 -6.51
N ILE A 68 14.82 2.76 -5.35
CA ILE A 68 13.51 2.44 -4.80
C ILE A 68 12.69 3.72 -4.58
N MET A 69 13.32 4.78 -4.08
CA MET A 69 12.65 6.05 -3.85
C MET A 69 12.16 6.68 -5.16
N VAL A 70 12.98 6.66 -6.22
CA VAL A 70 12.58 7.16 -7.54
C VAL A 70 11.39 6.36 -8.07
N PHE A 71 11.46 5.03 -8.00
CA PHE A 71 10.37 4.14 -8.40
C PHE A 71 9.09 4.42 -7.62
N TYR A 72 9.19 4.57 -6.32
CA TYR A 72 8.07 4.89 -5.44
C TYR A 72 7.40 6.20 -5.81
N ARG A 73 8.18 7.25 -6.08
CA ARG A 73 7.65 8.54 -6.51
C ARG A 73 6.91 8.44 -7.85
N GLU A 74 7.51 7.76 -8.82
CA GLU A 74 6.90 7.56 -10.14
C GLU A 74 5.59 6.79 -10.02
N MET A 75 5.57 5.71 -9.26
CA MET A 75 4.38 4.91 -9.01
C MET A 75 3.28 5.73 -8.33
N THR A 76 3.63 6.51 -7.32
CA THR A 76 2.69 7.38 -6.61
C THR A 76 2.09 8.43 -7.52
N GLN A 77 2.90 9.03 -8.40
CA GLN A 77 2.42 10.00 -9.39
C GLN A 77 1.46 9.37 -10.39
N GLU A 78 1.75 8.17 -10.87
CA GLU A 78 0.87 7.45 -11.80
C GLU A 78 -0.46 7.07 -11.13
N ILE A 79 -0.42 6.61 -9.89
CA ILE A 79 -1.64 6.31 -9.12
C ILE A 79 -2.48 7.58 -8.94
N THR A 80 -1.85 8.71 -8.61
CA THR A 80 -2.54 9.99 -8.46
C THR A 80 -3.21 10.42 -9.75
N LYS A 81 -2.53 10.28 -10.90
CA LYS A 81 -3.11 10.58 -12.21
C LYS A 81 -4.34 9.72 -12.50
N LEU A 82 -4.25 8.41 -12.24
CA LEU A 82 -5.37 7.50 -12.44
C LEU A 82 -6.56 7.86 -11.56
N GLN A 83 -6.31 8.24 -10.31
CA GLN A 83 -7.35 8.67 -9.39
C GLN A 83 -8.02 9.96 -9.86
N GLU A 84 -7.26 10.91 -10.38
CA GLU A 84 -7.80 12.16 -10.93
C GLU A 84 -8.63 11.93 -12.18
N GLU A 85 -8.17 11.06 -13.09
CA GLU A 85 -8.92 10.67 -14.28
C GLU A 85 -10.24 10.01 -13.91
N ARG A 86 -10.22 9.11 -12.94
CA ARG A 86 -11.44 8.47 -12.42
C ARG A 86 -12.40 9.49 -11.82
N LYS A 87 -11.89 10.44 -11.04
CA LYS A 87 -12.67 11.49 -10.41
C LYS A 87 -13.39 12.34 -11.47
N ARG A 88 -12.68 12.74 -12.53
CA ARG A 88 -13.27 13.49 -13.64
C ARG A 88 -14.35 12.69 -14.34
N GLU A 89 -14.13 11.42 -14.55
CA GLU A 89 -15.11 10.53 -15.19
C GLU A 89 -16.38 10.39 -14.34
N VAL A 90 -16.23 10.26 -13.03
CA VAL A 90 -17.36 10.21 -12.08
C VAL A 90 -18.11 11.54 -12.06
N GLU A 91 -17.43 12.66 -12.01
CA GLU A 91 -18.04 14.00 -12.06
C GLU A 91 -18.84 14.21 -13.35
N LYS A 92 -18.32 13.71 -14.46
CA LYS A 92 -18.98 13.78 -15.76
C LYS A 92 -20.26 12.95 -15.83
N ASN A 93 -20.27 11.79 -15.17
CA ASN A 93 -21.40 10.84 -15.18
C ASN A 93 -22.37 11.03 -14.01
N GLY A 94 -22.02 11.86 -13.03
CA GLY A 94 -22.82 12.11 -11.84
C GLY A 94 -22.89 10.93 -10.86
N ASP A 95 -23.84 11.00 -9.92
CA ASP A 95 -24.09 9.96 -8.92
C ASP A 95 -25.01 8.87 -9.48
N SER A 96 -24.57 8.19 -10.51
CA SER A 96 -25.33 7.13 -11.16
C SER A 96 -24.92 5.74 -10.65
N VAL A 97 -25.79 4.76 -10.91
CA VAL A 97 -25.48 3.33 -10.66
C VAL A 97 -24.21 2.94 -11.40
N LEU A 98 -24.02 3.43 -12.62
CA LEU A 98 -22.82 3.16 -13.43
C LEU A 98 -21.56 3.70 -12.75
N ALA A 99 -21.61 4.90 -12.17
CA ALA A 99 -20.47 5.48 -11.44
C ALA A 99 -20.13 4.64 -10.21
N ALA A 100 -21.12 4.16 -9.47
CA ALA A 100 -20.92 3.28 -8.32
C ALA A 100 -20.29 1.95 -8.73
N GLU A 101 -20.74 1.36 -9.83
CA GLU A 101 -20.18 0.12 -10.37
C GLU A 101 -18.72 0.29 -10.79
N LYS A 102 -18.38 1.41 -11.43
CA LYS A 102 -16.99 1.71 -11.81
C LYS A 102 -16.08 1.86 -10.59
N LYS A 103 -16.56 2.49 -9.53
CA LYS A 103 -15.82 2.60 -8.27
C LYS A 103 -15.57 1.23 -7.64
N ALA A 104 -16.59 0.36 -7.65
CA ALA A 104 -16.48 -0.99 -7.13
C ALA A 104 -15.45 -1.81 -7.91
N LEU A 105 -15.46 -1.74 -9.24
CA LEU A 105 -14.48 -2.42 -10.10
C LEU A 105 -13.07 -1.90 -9.86
N TRP A 106 -12.91 -0.60 -9.74
CA TRP A 106 -11.61 0.00 -9.41
C TRP A 106 -11.07 -0.55 -8.09
N ALA A 107 -11.92 -0.63 -7.06
CA ALA A 107 -11.53 -1.15 -5.76
C ALA A 107 -11.16 -2.63 -5.83
N GLU A 108 -11.96 -3.44 -6.53
CA GLU A 108 -11.71 -4.88 -6.70
C GLU A 108 -10.34 -5.14 -7.33
N TYR A 109 -10.08 -4.55 -8.48
CA TYR A 109 -8.80 -4.74 -9.18
C TYR A 109 -7.64 -4.07 -8.46
N GLY A 110 -7.89 -2.97 -7.76
CA GLY A 110 -6.88 -2.34 -6.90
C GLY A 110 -6.43 -3.25 -5.76
N LEU A 111 -7.37 -3.97 -5.15
CA LEU A 111 -7.07 -4.95 -4.10
C LEU A 111 -6.29 -6.15 -4.66
N ASP A 112 -6.66 -6.64 -5.84
CA ASP A 112 -5.92 -7.71 -6.52
C ASP A 112 -4.47 -7.29 -6.82
N PHE A 113 -4.29 -6.07 -7.30
CA PHE A 113 -2.97 -5.50 -7.56
C PHE A 113 -2.14 -5.38 -6.28
N ALA A 114 -2.75 -4.89 -5.19
CA ALA A 114 -2.09 -4.77 -3.89
C ALA A 114 -1.61 -6.13 -3.38
N MET A 115 -2.42 -7.17 -3.58
CA MET A 115 -2.07 -8.55 -3.20
C MET A 115 -0.83 -9.03 -3.98
N GLN A 116 -0.76 -8.76 -5.27
CA GLN A 116 0.40 -9.10 -6.11
C GLN A 116 1.66 -8.37 -5.64
N VAL A 117 1.55 -7.09 -5.32
CA VAL A 117 2.68 -6.30 -4.79
C VAL A 117 3.16 -6.85 -3.44
N ALA A 118 2.22 -7.17 -2.54
CA ALA A 118 2.56 -7.76 -1.24
C ALA A 118 3.26 -9.12 -1.41
N ASN A 119 2.75 -9.98 -2.29
CA ASN A 119 3.36 -11.28 -2.58
C ASN A 119 4.78 -11.12 -3.14
N SER A 120 5.00 -10.17 -4.04
CA SER A 120 6.33 -9.88 -4.59
C SER A 120 7.29 -9.40 -3.50
N ALA A 121 6.83 -8.59 -2.58
CA ALA A 121 7.63 -8.11 -1.45
C ALA A 121 8.00 -9.26 -0.50
N LEU A 122 7.05 -10.16 -0.21
CA LEU A 122 7.31 -11.34 0.61
C LEU A 122 8.34 -12.28 -0.04
N LEU A 123 8.25 -12.47 -1.35
CA LEU A 123 9.24 -13.25 -2.10
C LEU A 123 10.63 -12.61 -2.02
N ALA A 124 10.70 -11.29 -2.16
CA ALA A 124 11.96 -10.56 -2.01
C ALA A 124 12.56 -10.74 -0.62
N ALA A 125 11.74 -10.73 0.42
CA ALA A 125 12.18 -10.98 1.80
C ALA A 125 12.75 -12.39 1.96
N LEU A 126 12.11 -13.41 1.41
CA LEU A 126 12.59 -14.79 1.43
C LEU A 126 13.92 -14.94 0.67
N LYS A 127 14.07 -14.30 -0.46
CA LYS A 127 15.31 -14.28 -1.23
C LYS A 127 16.45 -13.63 -0.43
N ALA A 128 16.16 -12.58 0.34
CA ALA A 128 17.15 -11.96 1.20
C ALA A 128 17.59 -12.89 2.34
N VAL A 129 16.66 -13.62 2.94
CA VAL A 129 16.98 -14.63 3.97
C VAL A 129 17.83 -15.76 3.38
N ASP A 130 17.45 -16.24 2.19
CA ASP A 130 18.23 -17.26 1.48
C ASP A 130 19.68 -16.80 1.22
N ALA A 131 19.86 -15.57 0.74
CA ALA A 131 21.17 -14.99 0.49
C ALA A 131 22.01 -14.91 1.77
N GLN A 132 21.40 -14.52 2.89
CA GLN A 132 22.08 -14.43 4.18
C GLN A 132 22.51 -15.80 4.69
N LEU A 133 21.62 -16.79 4.65
CA LEU A 133 21.93 -18.15 5.07
C LEU A 133 23.03 -18.78 4.20
N THR A 134 23.00 -18.55 2.91
CA THR A 134 24.03 -19.01 1.98
C THR A 134 25.40 -18.43 2.34
N LEU A 135 25.44 -17.14 2.67
CA LEU A 135 26.66 -16.46 3.10
C LEU A 135 27.19 -17.05 4.41
N GLU A 136 26.32 -17.33 5.38
CA GLU A 136 26.68 -17.95 6.65
C GLU A 136 27.24 -19.35 6.45
N GLU A 137 26.68 -20.17 5.56
CA GLU A 137 27.21 -21.50 5.23
C GLU A 137 28.59 -21.43 4.63
N LYS A 138 28.87 -20.46 3.76
CA LYS A 138 30.18 -20.28 3.12
C LYS A 138 31.25 -19.85 4.11
N ASN A 139 30.90 -19.28 5.23
CA ASN A 139 31.86 -18.84 6.25
C ASN A 139 32.23 -19.93 7.27
N TRP A 140 31.65 -21.12 7.15
CA TRP A 140 32.02 -22.30 7.92
C TRP A 140 33.05 -23.10 7.17
#